data_357f454841a18cbe415415ab69a3e41d
#
_entry.id   357f454841a18cbe415415ab69a3e41d
#
_cell.length_a   1.000
_cell.length_b   1.000
_cell.length_c   1.000
_cell.angle_alpha   90.00
_cell.angle_beta   90.00
_cell.angle_gamma   90.00
#
_symmetry.space_group_name_H-M   'P 1'
#
loop_
_entity.id
_entity.type
_entity.pdbx_description
1 polymer ?
#
loop_
_entity_poly.entity_id
_entity_poly.type
_entity_poly.pdbx_seq_one_letter_code
_entity_poly.pdbx_strand_id
1 'polypeptide(L)'
;MTATISLEDFLRNVQRRDPDQPEFLQAVREVLTSLWPFLEKNPQYREYALLERLCEPDRVVQFRVSWTDDQGRTQVNRAFRIQHSKAIGPYKGGMRFHPSVNLSILKFLAFEQSFKNALTTLPMGGGKGGSDFDPKGKSDAEVMRFCQALVQELFRHIGPDTDVPAGDIGVGAREVGYMAGMMKKLSNSAACVFTGKGMSFGGSLMRPEATGYGVAYFAQEMLARKSEGFEGKRVSISGSGNVAQYAAEKALEMGAKVITLSDSGGTLVHEAGLSREQVLAVMELKNVQRGRLADFAARHGLTFLPGSRPWHVKTDIALPCATQNELDGEDAKTLVKNGVLCVAEGANMPSTLEAVDVFLAAGTLYAPGKASNAGGVATSGLEMSQNAMRLGWTAQEVDERLHAIMKDIHQNCVRYGERAQGAVNYVEGANIAGFVKLADAMLAQGVV
;
A
#
# COMPACT_ATOMS: atom_id res chain seq x y z
N MET A 1 -34.55 -21.34 -7.15
CA MET A 1 -33.10 -21.60 -7.09
C MET A 1 -32.48 -20.85 -8.24
N THR A 2 -31.85 -19.71 -8.00
CA THR A 2 -31.07 -19.02 -9.04
C THR A 2 -29.88 -19.91 -9.39
N ALA A 3 -29.72 -20.23 -10.68
CA ALA A 3 -28.58 -21.01 -11.15
C ALA A 3 -27.29 -20.39 -10.66
N THR A 4 -26.42 -21.19 -10.06
CA THR A 4 -25.12 -20.72 -9.54
C THR A 4 -24.26 -20.26 -10.74
N ILE A 5 -24.06 -18.95 -10.88
CA ILE A 5 -23.22 -18.39 -11.95
C ILE A 5 -21.76 -18.88 -11.78
N SER A 6 -21.10 -19.22 -12.88
CA SER A 6 -19.68 -19.55 -12.88
C SER A 6 -18.79 -18.30 -12.72
N LEU A 7 -17.54 -18.48 -12.26
CA LEU A 7 -16.56 -17.38 -12.20
C LEU A 7 -16.42 -16.67 -13.55
N GLU A 8 -16.27 -17.44 -14.63
CA GLU A 8 -16.07 -16.88 -15.97
C GLU A 8 -17.30 -16.13 -16.50
N ASP A 9 -18.51 -16.60 -16.18
CA ASP A 9 -19.73 -15.86 -16.53
C ASP A 9 -19.84 -14.56 -15.73
N PHE A 10 -19.51 -14.60 -14.44
CA PHE A 10 -19.48 -13.41 -13.61
C PHE A 10 -18.49 -12.38 -14.15
N LEU A 11 -17.25 -12.80 -14.44
CA LEU A 11 -16.21 -11.91 -14.99
C LEU A 11 -16.61 -11.34 -16.36
N ARG A 12 -17.28 -12.13 -17.23
CA ARG A 12 -17.84 -11.62 -18.49
C ARG A 12 -18.90 -10.54 -18.25
N ASN A 13 -19.70 -10.67 -17.20
CA ASN A 13 -20.69 -9.64 -16.86
C ASN A 13 -20.04 -8.35 -16.40
N VAL A 14 -18.99 -8.42 -15.56
CA VAL A 14 -18.21 -7.24 -15.16
C VAL A 14 -17.56 -6.59 -16.38
N GLN A 15 -16.95 -7.39 -17.27
CA GLN A 15 -16.30 -6.86 -18.48
C GLN A 15 -17.27 -6.15 -19.43
N ARG A 16 -18.53 -6.61 -19.53
CA ARG A 16 -19.54 -5.91 -20.36
C ARG A 16 -19.90 -4.54 -19.81
N ARG A 17 -19.82 -4.35 -18.50
CA ARG A 17 -20.10 -3.06 -17.85
C ARG A 17 -18.93 -2.10 -17.96
N ASP A 18 -17.71 -2.61 -17.94
CA ASP A 18 -16.46 -1.86 -17.91
C ASP A 18 -15.50 -2.28 -19.05
N PRO A 19 -15.91 -2.21 -20.34
CA PRO A 19 -15.13 -2.77 -21.46
C PRO A 19 -13.76 -2.11 -21.65
N ASP A 20 -13.62 -0.84 -21.26
CA ASP A 20 -12.42 -0.02 -21.47
C ASP A 20 -11.61 0.17 -20.17
N GLN A 21 -11.71 -0.76 -19.21
CA GLN A 21 -11.04 -0.66 -17.92
C GLN A 21 -10.16 -1.88 -17.61
N PRO A 22 -9.08 -2.10 -18.39
CA PRO A 22 -8.29 -3.33 -18.32
C PRO A 22 -7.62 -3.56 -16.95
N GLU A 23 -7.09 -2.52 -16.30
CA GLU A 23 -6.44 -2.64 -14.99
C GLU A 23 -7.46 -3.01 -13.90
N PHE A 24 -8.65 -2.44 -13.97
CA PHE A 24 -9.74 -2.79 -13.05
C PHE A 24 -10.21 -4.24 -13.25
N LEU A 25 -10.43 -4.65 -14.49
CA LEU A 25 -10.85 -6.01 -14.83
C LEU A 25 -9.83 -7.06 -14.40
N GLN A 26 -8.54 -6.76 -14.55
CA GLN A 26 -7.45 -7.61 -14.06
C GLN A 26 -7.53 -7.79 -12.54
N ALA A 27 -7.64 -6.70 -11.78
CA ALA A 27 -7.71 -6.75 -10.32
C ALA A 27 -8.95 -7.54 -9.82
N VAL A 28 -10.11 -7.32 -10.45
CA VAL A 28 -11.32 -8.10 -10.13
C VAL A 28 -11.11 -9.59 -10.41
N ARG A 29 -10.50 -9.94 -11.55
CA ARG A 29 -10.20 -11.36 -11.89
C ARG A 29 -9.27 -11.98 -10.85
N GLU A 30 -8.16 -11.32 -10.50
CA GLU A 30 -7.17 -11.83 -9.55
C GLU A 30 -7.79 -12.08 -8.16
N VAL A 31 -8.54 -11.12 -7.65
CA VAL A 31 -9.18 -11.25 -6.34
C VAL A 31 -10.27 -12.34 -6.37
N LEU A 32 -11.18 -12.32 -7.34
CA LEU A 32 -12.29 -13.27 -7.40
C LEU A 32 -11.80 -14.70 -7.68
N THR A 33 -10.75 -14.90 -8.47
CA THR A 33 -10.16 -16.22 -8.67
C THR A 33 -9.71 -16.84 -7.35
N SER A 34 -9.08 -16.06 -6.49
CA SER A 34 -8.65 -16.52 -5.17
C SER A 34 -9.81 -16.73 -4.19
N LEU A 35 -10.89 -15.95 -4.32
CA LEU A 35 -12.07 -16.04 -3.46
C LEU A 35 -13.05 -17.13 -3.88
N TRP A 36 -13.09 -17.53 -5.14
CA TRP A 36 -14.17 -18.36 -5.66
C TRP A 36 -14.37 -19.71 -4.96
N PRO A 37 -13.29 -20.47 -4.63
CA PRO A 37 -13.43 -21.71 -3.88
C PRO A 37 -14.01 -21.50 -2.45
N PHE A 38 -13.75 -20.34 -1.85
CA PHE A 38 -14.33 -19.96 -0.57
C PHE A 38 -15.82 -19.63 -0.71
N LEU A 39 -16.20 -18.89 -1.76
CA LEU A 39 -17.59 -18.52 -2.07
C LEU A 39 -18.48 -19.74 -2.38
N GLU A 40 -17.92 -20.78 -2.98
CA GLU A 40 -18.65 -22.04 -3.24
C GLU A 40 -19.04 -22.76 -1.94
N LYS A 41 -18.19 -22.65 -0.92
CA LYS A 41 -18.42 -23.23 0.42
C LYS A 41 -19.27 -22.33 1.33
N ASN A 42 -19.44 -21.06 0.96
CA ASN A 42 -20.11 -20.05 1.78
C ASN A 42 -21.17 -19.29 0.97
N PRO A 43 -22.31 -19.94 0.63
CA PRO A 43 -23.31 -19.40 -0.27
C PRO A 43 -23.98 -18.10 0.18
N GLN A 44 -23.95 -17.78 1.49
CA GLN A 44 -24.48 -16.53 2.04
C GLN A 44 -23.82 -15.29 1.43
N TYR A 45 -22.57 -15.38 0.97
CA TYR A 45 -21.87 -14.28 0.31
C TYR A 45 -22.28 -14.06 -1.16
N ARG A 46 -23.24 -14.82 -1.66
CA ARG A 46 -23.87 -14.63 -2.97
C ARG A 46 -25.25 -13.99 -2.89
N GLU A 47 -25.74 -13.76 -1.66
CA GLU A 47 -27.03 -13.11 -1.44
C GLU A 47 -26.96 -11.60 -1.73
N TYR A 48 -28.12 -11.00 -2.02
CA TYR A 48 -28.29 -9.55 -2.22
C TYR A 48 -27.35 -8.94 -3.27
N ALA A 49 -26.96 -9.70 -4.29
CA ALA A 49 -26.01 -9.27 -5.33
C ALA A 49 -24.70 -8.69 -4.73
N LEU A 50 -24.22 -9.30 -3.63
CA LEU A 50 -23.08 -8.79 -2.88
C LEU A 50 -21.82 -8.67 -3.75
N LEU A 51 -21.53 -9.66 -4.59
CA LEU A 51 -20.35 -9.65 -5.46
C LEU A 51 -20.45 -8.57 -6.54
N GLU A 52 -21.63 -8.38 -7.11
CA GLU A 52 -21.89 -7.32 -8.09
C GLU A 52 -21.73 -5.94 -7.46
N ARG A 53 -22.24 -5.75 -6.24
CA ARG A 53 -22.07 -4.50 -5.46
C ARG A 53 -20.62 -4.27 -5.07
N LEU A 54 -19.88 -5.33 -4.78
CA LEU A 54 -18.45 -5.24 -4.45
C LEU A 54 -17.60 -4.83 -5.66
N CYS A 55 -18.00 -5.23 -6.88
CA CYS A 55 -17.31 -4.84 -8.11
C CYS A 55 -17.75 -3.47 -8.66
N GLU A 56 -18.72 -2.82 -8.04
CA GLU A 56 -19.19 -1.50 -8.44
C GLU A 56 -18.92 -0.49 -7.31
N PRO A 57 -18.19 0.62 -7.56
CA PRO A 57 -17.97 1.63 -6.54
C PRO A 57 -19.29 2.32 -6.17
N ASP A 58 -19.43 2.73 -4.89
CA ASP A 58 -20.59 3.51 -4.45
C ASP A 58 -20.76 4.79 -5.27
N ARG A 59 -19.65 5.45 -5.64
CA ARG A 59 -19.62 6.67 -6.46
C ARG A 59 -18.31 6.85 -7.20
N VAL A 60 -18.41 7.44 -8.40
CA VAL A 60 -17.29 7.99 -9.16
C VAL A 60 -17.55 9.47 -9.38
N VAL A 61 -16.70 10.31 -8.80
CA VAL A 61 -16.71 11.75 -9.02
C VAL A 61 -15.59 12.09 -9.99
N GLN A 62 -15.94 12.52 -11.21
CA GLN A 62 -15.00 13.01 -12.22
C GLN A 62 -15.23 14.49 -12.43
N PHE A 63 -14.16 15.27 -12.45
CA PHE A 63 -14.25 16.72 -12.60
C PHE A 63 -13.01 17.29 -13.29
N ARG A 64 -13.20 18.51 -13.82
CA ARG A 64 -12.15 19.32 -14.41
C ARG A 64 -11.50 20.17 -13.33
N VAL A 65 -10.17 20.26 -13.37
CA VAL A 65 -9.38 21.19 -12.54
C VAL A 65 -8.75 22.23 -13.45
N SER A 66 -9.16 23.47 -13.37
CA SER A 66 -8.57 24.60 -14.09
C SER A 66 -7.70 25.42 -13.14
N TRP A 67 -6.45 25.68 -13.53
CA TRP A 67 -5.49 26.40 -12.70
C TRP A 67 -4.55 27.24 -13.58
N THR A 68 -3.78 28.15 -12.99
CA THR A 68 -2.88 29.05 -13.72
C THR A 68 -1.43 28.73 -13.42
N ASP A 69 -0.59 28.55 -14.45
CA ASP A 69 0.84 28.34 -14.32
C ASP A 69 1.60 29.64 -13.96
N ASP A 70 2.91 29.55 -13.78
CA ASP A 70 3.77 30.69 -13.43
C ASP A 70 3.89 31.73 -14.56
N GLN A 71 3.54 31.36 -15.80
CA GLN A 71 3.48 32.27 -16.94
C GLN A 71 2.11 32.93 -17.13
N GLY A 72 1.16 32.71 -16.19
CA GLY A 72 -0.19 33.27 -16.28
C GLY A 72 -1.11 32.53 -17.27
N ARG A 73 -0.72 31.35 -17.79
CA ARG A 73 -1.53 30.58 -18.74
C ARG A 73 -2.46 29.63 -17.99
N THR A 74 -3.69 29.54 -18.48
CA THR A 74 -4.66 28.57 -17.94
C THR A 74 -4.29 27.15 -18.35
N GLN A 75 -4.20 26.27 -17.38
CA GLN A 75 -3.98 24.85 -17.53
C GLN A 75 -5.26 24.09 -17.11
N VAL A 76 -5.49 22.93 -17.74
CA VAL A 76 -6.67 22.10 -17.47
C VAL A 76 -6.24 20.67 -17.28
N ASN A 77 -6.64 20.09 -16.14
CA ASN A 77 -6.42 18.68 -15.82
C ASN A 77 -7.75 17.98 -15.54
N ARG A 78 -7.76 16.66 -15.69
CA ARG A 78 -8.86 15.80 -15.28
C ARG A 78 -8.53 15.21 -13.91
N ALA A 79 -9.51 15.17 -13.04
CA ALA A 79 -9.37 14.54 -11.73
C ALA A 79 -10.55 13.61 -11.42
N PHE A 80 -10.31 12.69 -10.51
CA PHE A 80 -11.28 11.71 -10.07
C PHE A 80 -11.20 11.50 -8.56
N ARG A 81 -12.34 11.15 -7.96
CA ARG A 81 -12.42 10.49 -6.66
C ARG A 81 -13.35 9.30 -6.76
N ILE A 82 -12.80 8.12 -6.51
CA ILE A 82 -13.54 6.86 -6.47
C ILE A 82 -13.86 6.57 -5.01
N GLN A 83 -15.11 6.66 -4.64
CA GLN A 83 -15.66 6.26 -3.35
C GLN A 83 -16.17 4.83 -3.52
N HIS A 84 -15.30 3.85 -3.17
CA HIS A 84 -15.57 2.47 -3.55
C HIS A 84 -16.55 1.79 -2.60
N SER A 85 -16.24 1.77 -1.29
CA SER A 85 -17.13 1.20 -0.28
C SER A 85 -16.95 1.90 1.06
N LYS A 86 -18.08 2.25 1.69
CA LYS A 86 -18.14 2.80 3.06
C LYS A 86 -18.72 1.80 4.09
N ALA A 87 -18.88 0.54 3.73
CA ALA A 87 -19.53 -0.44 4.61
C ALA A 87 -18.84 -0.60 5.98
N ILE A 88 -17.52 -0.37 6.07
CA ILE A 88 -16.77 -0.47 7.32
C ILE A 88 -16.57 0.90 7.99
N GLY A 89 -16.57 1.98 7.23
CA GLY A 89 -16.30 3.34 7.71
C GLY A 89 -16.11 4.32 6.57
N PRO A 90 -15.67 5.57 6.83
CA PRO A 90 -15.49 6.56 5.78
C PRO A 90 -14.54 6.06 4.69
N TYR A 91 -14.80 6.46 3.44
CA TYR A 91 -13.91 6.13 2.34
C TYR A 91 -12.49 6.60 2.67
N LYS A 92 -11.50 5.75 2.42
CA LYS A 92 -10.10 6.05 2.76
C LYS A 92 -9.17 5.57 1.67
N GLY A 93 -8.29 6.46 1.22
CA GLY A 93 -7.24 6.12 0.27
C GLY A 93 -6.56 7.34 -0.34
N GLY A 94 -5.41 7.13 -0.97
CA GLY A 94 -4.55 8.19 -1.48
C GLY A 94 -5.10 8.97 -2.68
N MET A 95 -4.50 10.14 -2.91
CA MET A 95 -4.60 10.92 -4.15
C MET A 95 -3.31 10.75 -4.93
N ARG A 96 -3.38 10.42 -6.21
CA ARG A 96 -2.21 10.25 -7.10
C ARG A 96 -2.15 11.39 -8.12
N PHE A 97 -0.98 12.03 -8.24
CA PHE A 97 -0.71 13.01 -9.29
C PHE A 97 0.33 12.44 -10.25
N HIS A 98 -0.13 12.00 -11.40
CA HIS A 98 0.73 11.40 -12.43
C HIS A 98 0.03 11.43 -13.79
N PRO A 99 0.76 11.68 -14.91
CA PRO A 99 0.16 11.73 -16.24
C PRO A 99 -0.62 10.48 -16.67
N SER A 100 -0.28 9.31 -16.12
CA SER A 100 -0.97 8.05 -16.43
C SER A 100 -2.31 7.86 -15.73
N VAL A 101 -2.72 8.77 -14.83
CA VAL A 101 -3.97 8.63 -14.07
C VAL A 101 -5.17 8.63 -15.00
N ASN A 102 -5.95 7.55 -14.90
CA ASN A 102 -7.22 7.37 -15.60
C ASN A 102 -8.24 6.67 -14.70
N LEU A 103 -9.46 6.52 -15.17
CA LEU A 103 -10.55 5.91 -14.40
C LEU A 103 -10.26 4.43 -14.05
N SER A 104 -9.76 3.64 -15.00
CA SER A 104 -9.46 2.22 -14.80
C SER A 104 -8.44 2.00 -13.69
N ILE A 105 -7.33 2.75 -13.72
CA ILE A 105 -6.29 2.70 -12.69
C ILE A 105 -6.86 3.07 -11.32
N LEU A 106 -7.67 4.12 -11.22
CA LEU A 106 -8.20 4.56 -9.93
C LEU A 106 -9.33 3.65 -9.42
N LYS A 107 -10.15 3.05 -10.29
CA LYS A 107 -11.14 2.02 -9.90
C LYS A 107 -10.44 0.79 -9.33
N PHE A 108 -9.43 0.27 -10.03
CA PHE A 108 -8.64 -0.87 -9.55
C PHE A 108 -8.03 -0.58 -8.17
N LEU A 109 -7.38 0.57 -8.04
CA LEU A 109 -6.74 0.96 -6.77
C LEU A 109 -7.75 1.15 -5.63
N ALA A 110 -8.95 1.66 -5.91
CA ALA A 110 -10.01 1.83 -4.91
C ALA A 110 -10.61 0.49 -4.49
N PHE A 111 -10.81 -0.43 -5.43
CA PHE A 111 -11.25 -1.81 -5.18
C PHE A 111 -10.28 -2.52 -4.24
N GLU A 112 -8.99 -2.57 -4.58
CA GLU A 112 -7.98 -3.19 -3.72
C GLU A 112 -7.82 -2.49 -2.36
N GLN A 113 -7.97 -1.16 -2.34
CA GLN A 113 -7.89 -0.39 -1.11
C GLN A 113 -8.98 -0.80 -0.10
N SER A 114 -10.18 -1.18 -0.58
CA SER A 114 -11.26 -1.65 0.30
C SER A 114 -10.86 -2.93 1.05
N PHE A 115 -10.24 -3.88 0.37
CA PHE A 115 -9.74 -5.11 0.99
C PHE A 115 -8.56 -4.83 1.95
N LYS A 116 -7.63 -3.99 1.52
CA LYS A 116 -6.47 -3.62 2.33
C LYS A 116 -6.88 -2.91 3.63
N ASN A 117 -7.83 -1.96 3.55
CA ASN A 117 -8.34 -1.26 4.73
C ASN A 117 -9.10 -2.20 5.66
N ALA A 118 -9.88 -3.13 5.10
CA ALA A 118 -10.59 -4.14 5.88
C ALA A 118 -9.63 -4.99 6.73
N LEU A 119 -8.45 -5.35 6.20
CA LEU A 119 -7.43 -6.11 6.92
C LEU A 119 -6.92 -5.39 8.18
N THR A 120 -6.85 -4.05 8.17
CA THR A 120 -6.31 -3.28 9.31
C THR A 120 -7.16 -3.36 10.58
N THR A 121 -8.35 -3.94 10.51
CA THR A 121 -9.37 -3.97 11.57
C THR A 121 -9.93 -2.59 11.96
N LEU A 122 -9.36 -1.51 11.49
CA LEU A 122 -9.82 -0.15 11.73
C LEU A 122 -11.11 0.18 10.95
N PRO A 123 -11.94 1.11 11.43
CA PRO A 123 -13.21 1.47 10.80
C PRO A 123 -12.97 2.40 9.59
N MET A 124 -12.44 1.85 8.51
CA MET A 124 -12.13 2.57 7.27
C MET A 124 -12.68 1.81 6.07
N GLY A 125 -13.44 2.51 5.26
CA GLY A 125 -13.85 2.06 3.94
C GLY A 125 -12.74 2.20 2.90
N GLY A 126 -13.07 2.00 1.63
CA GLY A 126 -12.11 2.09 0.52
C GLY A 126 -12.42 3.23 -0.43
N GLY A 127 -11.40 3.95 -0.84
CA GLY A 127 -11.48 4.98 -1.87
C GLY A 127 -10.11 5.28 -2.48
N LYS A 128 -10.13 5.93 -3.63
CA LYS A 128 -8.91 6.37 -4.34
C LYS A 128 -9.22 7.59 -5.17
N GLY A 129 -8.24 8.45 -5.34
CA GLY A 129 -8.39 9.60 -6.22
C GLY A 129 -7.10 9.95 -6.93
N GLY A 130 -7.17 10.95 -7.77
CA GLY A 130 -6.00 11.45 -8.48
C GLY A 130 -6.34 12.34 -9.66
N SER A 131 -5.28 12.80 -10.29
CA SER A 131 -5.32 13.63 -11.49
C SER A 131 -4.16 13.29 -12.42
N ASP A 132 -4.36 13.53 -13.71
CA ASP A 132 -3.32 13.50 -14.74
C ASP A 132 -2.29 14.65 -14.63
N PHE A 133 -2.37 15.45 -13.60
CA PHE A 133 -1.39 16.48 -13.27
C PHE A 133 -0.02 15.86 -12.97
N ASP A 134 1.03 16.39 -13.62
CA ASP A 134 2.42 16.02 -13.32
C ASP A 134 3.09 17.07 -12.45
N PRO A 135 3.39 16.79 -11.18
CA PRO A 135 4.08 17.73 -10.29
C PRO A 135 5.58 17.89 -10.60
N LYS A 136 6.16 17.02 -11.46
CA LYS A 136 7.59 17.11 -11.78
C LYS A 136 7.89 18.37 -12.56
N GLY A 137 8.91 19.10 -12.14
CA GLY A 137 9.32 20.35 -12.78
C GLY A 137 8.40 21.54 -12.57
N LYS A 138 7.36 21.39 -11.74
CA LYS A 138 6.48 22.48 -11.33
C LYS A 138 7.04 23.20 -10.11
N SER A 139 6.83 24.53 -10.05
CA SER A 139 7.15 25.31 -8.85
C SER A 139 6.22 24.96 -7.69
N ASP A 140 6.64 25.28 -6.46
CA ASP A 140 5.77 25.11 -5.28
C ASP A 140 4.49 25.94 -5.40
N ALA A 141 4.56 27.11 -6.03
CA ALA A 141 3.42 27.98 -6.28
C ALA A 141 2.43 27.35 -7.29
N GLU A 142 2.92 26.72 -8.35
CA GLU A 142 2.08 26.00 -9.31
C GLU A 142 1.39 24.80 -8.65
N VAL A 143 2.14 23.98 -7.90
CA VAL A 143 1.58 22.83 -7.17
C VAL A 143 0.53 23.28 -6.15
N MET A 144 0.78 24.38 -5.44
CA MET A 144 -0.18 24.95 -4.49
C MET A 144 -1.47 25.40 -5.20
N ARG A 145 -1.38 26.13 -6.30
CA ARG A 145 -2.56 26.56 -7.08
C ARG A 145 -3.35 25.37 -7.61
N PHE A 146 -2.66 24.36 -8.14
CA PHE A 146 -3.32 23.13 -8.58
C PHE A 146 -4.05 22.42 -7.43
N CYS A 147 -3.39 22.20 -6.26
CA CYS A 147 -4.01 21.59 -5.09
C CYS A 147 -5.24 22.36 -4.59
N GLN A 148 -5.17 23.69 -4.58
CA GLN A 148 -6.28 24.55 -4.19
C GLN A 148 -7.45 24.44 -5.17
N ALA A 149 -7.19 24.48 -6.48
CA ALA A 149 -8.20 24.31 -7.51
C ALA A 149 -8.88 22.93 -7.46
N LEU A 150 -8.09 21.86 -7.22
CA LEU A 150 -8.61 20.51 -7.05
C LEU A 150 -9.57 20.41 -5.85
N VAL A 151 -9.21 20.99 -4.71
CA VAL A 151 -10.05 20.95 -3.50
C VAL A 151 -11.31 21.80 -3.65
N GLN A 152 -11.29 22.88 -4.43
CA GLN A 152 -12.52 23.68 -4.73
C GLN A 152 -13.62 22.81 -5.38
N GLU A 153 -13.24 21.82 -6.19
CA GLU A 153 -14.20 20.89 -6.78
C GLU A 153 -14.54 19.74 -5.83
N LEU A 154 -13.55 19.25 -5.09
CA LEU A 154 -13.65 18.02 -4.30
C LEU A 154 -14.29 18.21 -2.92
N PHE A 155 -14.24 19.41 -2.31
CA PHE A 155 -14.56 19.61 -0.89
C PHE A 155 -15.98 19.20 -0.48
N ARG A 156 -16.94 19.20 -1.41
CA ARG A 156 -18.33 18.77 -1.14
C ARG A 156 -18.46 17.24 -1.00
N HIS A 157 -17.46 16.51 -1.43
CA HIS A 157 -17.48 15.05 -1.51
C HIS A 157 -16.59 14.39 -0.45
N ILE A 158 -15.77 15.15 0.26
CA ILE A 158 -14.84 14.67 1.29
C ILE A 158 -15.16 15.26 2.66
N GLY A 159 -14.78 14.56 3.70
CA GLY A 159 -15.04 14.96 5.08
C GLY A 159 -14.52 13.94 6.07
N PRO A 160 -14.38 14.28 7.35
CA PRO A 160 -13.79 13.39 8.36
C PRO A 160 -14.57 12.08 8.53
N ASP A 161 -15.90 12.12 8.35
CA ASP A 161 -16.81 10.98 8.50
C ASP A 161 -17.37 10.48 7.16
N THR A 162 -16.96 11.10 6.05
CA THR A 162 -17.42 10.75 4.70
C THR A 162 -16.31 10.10 3.89
N ASP A 163 -15.22 10.84 3.67
CA ASP A 163 -14.12 10.43 2.79
C ASP A 163 -12.83 11.17 3.18
N VAL A 164 -11.80 10.44 3.53
CA VAL A 164 -10.53 10.96 4.04
C VAL A 164 -9.38 10.60 3.09
N PRO A 165 -9.01 11.51 2.16
CA PRO A 165 -7.88 11.30 1.27
C PRO A 165 -6.53 11.29 2.01
N ALA A 166 -5.51 10.75 1.33
CA ALA A 166 -4.12 10.71 1.79
C ALA A 166 -3.15 10.96 0.64
N GLY A 167 -1.85 10.91 0.92
CA GLY A 167 -0.81 10.91 -0.11
C GLY A 167 -0.72 9.59 -0.90
N ASP A 168 -0.17 9.68 -2.10
CA ASP A 168 0.18 8.58 -3.00
C ASP A 168 1.27 9.09 -3.97
N ILE A 169 1.54 8.42 -5.09
CA ILE A 169 2.51 8.89 -6.10
C ILE A 169 2.22 10.35 -6.48
N GLY A 170 3.25 11.19 -6.40
CA GLY A 170 3.16 12.62 -6.71
C GLY A 170 2.45 13.48 -5.68
N VAL A 171 2.04 12.90 -4.54
CA VAL A 171 1.37 13.60 -3.44
C VAL A 171 2.03 13.24 -2.11
N GLY A 172 2.84 14.15 -1.62
CA GLY A 172 3.51 14.06 -0.32
C GLY A 172 2.89 15.00 0.72
N ALA A 173 3.65 15.23 1.80
CA ALA A 173 3.21 16.11 2.90
C ALA A 173 2.96 17.55 2.44
N ARG A 174 3.71 18.06 1.44
CA ARG A 174 3.52 19.38 0.83
C ARG A 174 2.14 19.51 0.18
N GLU A 175 1.80 18.60 -0.72
CA GLU A 175 0.52 18.59 -1.43
C GLU A 175 -0.64 18.39 -0.46
N VAL A 176 -0.50 17.47 0.49
CA VAL A 176 -1.48 17.25 1.56
C VAL A 176 -1.68 18.53 2.38
N GLY A 177 -0.61 19.26 2.68
CA GLY A 177 -0.67 20.54 3.37
C GLY A 177 -1.49 21.59 2.62
N TYR A 178 -1.22 21.75 1.32
CA TYR A 178 -1.98 22.70 0.47
C TYR A 178 -3.46 22.33 0.36
N MET A 179 -3.76 21.05 0.19
CA MET A 179 -5.14 20.56 0.12
C MET A 179 -5.87 20.72 1.47
N ALA A 180 -5.23 20.36 2.58
CA ALA A 180 -5.82 20.51 3.91
C ALA A 180 -6.11 21.98 4.28
N GLY A 181 -5.19 22.89 3.94
CA GLY A 181 -5.38 24.33 4.15
C GLY A 181 -6.58 24.87 3.37
N MET A 182 -6.73 24.49 2.09
CA MET A 182 -7.85 24.90 1.27
C MET A 182 -9.18 24.30 1.75
N MET A 183 -9.17 23.03 2.18
CA MET A 183 -10.36 22.39 2.75
C MET A 183 -10.87 23.13 3.98
N LYS A 184 -9.99 23.50 4.93
CA LYS A 184 -10.35 24.27 6.12
C LYS A 184 -10.96 25.63 5.76
N LYS A 185 -10.42 26.30 4.74
CA LYS A 185 -10.93 27.58 4.26
C LYS A 185 -12.33 27.46 3.67
N LEU A 186 -12.57 26.46 2.81
CA LEU A 186 -13.86 26.28 2.12
C LEU A 186 -14.96 25.80 3.05
N SER A 187 -14.65 24.87 3.95
CA SER A 187 -15.62 24.30 4.89
C SER A 187 -15.84 25.18 6.14
N ASN A 188 -15.02 26.21 6.36
CA ASN A 188 -14.97 26.99 7.60
C ASN A 188 -14.90 26.08 8.84
N SER A 189 -14.13 25.00 8.75
CA SER A 189 -14.02 23.97 9.78
C SER A 189 -12.57 23.53 9.93
N ALA A 190 -12.13 23.30 11.16
CA ALA A 190 -10.82 22.74 11.49
C ALA A 190 -10.81 21.20 11.45
N ALA A 191 -11.85 20.56 10.91
CA ALA A 191 -11.92 19.11 10.78
C ALA A 191 -10.73 18.56 9.99
N CYS A 192 -10.17 17.46 10.44
CA CYS A 192 -9.02 16.83 9.82
C CYS A 192 -9.47 15.85 8.74
N VAL A 193 -9.53 16.32 7.49
CA VAL A 193 -10.05 15.56 6.36
C VAL A 193 -8.97 14.75 5.64
N PHE A 194 -7.71 15.11 5.74
CA PHE A 194 -6.58 14.42 5.10
C PHE A 194 -5.73 13.68 6.13
N THR A 195 -5.04 12.62 5.70
CA THR A 195 -3.95 11.99 6.48
C THR A 195 -2.61 12.09 5.76
N GLY A 196 -1.51 11.93 6.51
CA GLY A 196 -0.17 12.24 6.03
C GLY A 196 0.13 13.74 6.15
N LYS A 197 -0.56 14.41 7.07
CA LYS A 197 -0.36 15.83 7.38
C LYS A 197 0.98 16.07 8.10
N GLY A 198 1.46 17.28 8.01
CA GLY A 198 2.58 17.75 8.85
C GLY A 198 2.20 17.78 10.34
N MET A 199 3.19 17.61 11.22
CA MET A 199 2.98 17.60 12.68
C MET A 199 2.37 18.88 13.22
N SER A 200 2.62 20.01 12.58
CA SER A 200 2.11 21.33 12.99
C SER A 200 0.59 21.50 12.83
N PHE A 201 -0.08 20.59 12.12
CA PHE A 201 -1.53 20.69 11.84
C PHE A 201 -2.27 19.36 11.84
N GLY A 202 -1.90 18.47 12.76
CA GLY A 202 -2.64 17.25 13.08
C GLY A 202 -2.11 16.00 12.41
N GLY A 203 -0.86 15.96 11.99
CA GLY A 203 -0.16 14.76 11.56
C GLY A 203 0.10 13.79 12.72
N SER A 204 0.45 12.56 12.41
CA SER A 204 0.82 11.53 13.37
C SER A 204 2.31 11.26 13.32
N LEU A 205 2.93 11.07 14.49
CA LEU A 205 4.25 10.46 14.60
C LEU A 205 4.21 9.06 13.98
N MET A 206 5.36 8.51 13.62
CA MET A 206 5.55 7.18 13.04
C MET A 206 4.89 6.99 11.64
N ARG A 207 4.37 8.06 11.00
CA ARG A 207 3.75 7.92 9.67
C ARG A 207 4.76 7.62 8.55
N PRO A 208 5.95 8.27 8.51
CA PRO A 208 7.01 7.90 7.56
C PRO A 208 7.51 6.47 7.73
N GLU A 209 7.67 6.03 8.97
CA GLU A 209 8.22 4.73 9.36
C GLU A 209 7.25 3.57 9.10
N ALA A 210 5.97 3.84 9.20
CA ALA A 210 4.90 2.86 9.37
C ALA A 210 4.85 1.75 8.32
N THR A 211 5.12 2.05 7.05
CA THR A 211 5.09 1.03 6.01
C THR A 211 6.26 0.05 6.15
N GLY A 212 7.47 0.58 6.30
CA GLY A 212 8.68 -0.24 6.48
C GLY A 212 8.66 -1.05 7.78
N TYR A 213 8.24 -0.43 8.88
CA TYR A 213 8.07 -1.11 10.17
C TYR A 213 7.01 -2.19 10.09
N GLY A 214 5.87 -1.91 9.44
CA GLY A 214 4.81 -2.88 9.24
C GLY A 214 5.26 -4.12 8.48
N VAL A 215 6.08 -3.95 7.44
CA VAL A 215 6.68 -5.08 6.70
C VAL A 215 7.55 -5.95 7.61
N ALA A 216 8.40 -5.34 8.44
CA ALA A 216 9.25 -6.06 9.38
C ALA A 216 8.41 -6.79 10.44
N TYR A 217 7.39 -6.16 11.02
CA TYR A 217 6.49 -6.79 11.98
C TYR A 217 5.74 -7.98 11.38
N PHE A 218 5.19 -7.82 10.17
CA PHE A 218 4.48 -8.91 9.50
C PHE A 218 5.43 -10.10 9.21
N ALA A 219 6.62 -9.82 8.68
CA ALA A 219 7.64 -10.84 8.43
C ALA A 219 8.07 -11.56 9.70
N GLN A 220 8.20 -10.84 10.84
CA GLN A 220 8.50 -11.43 12.15
C GLN A 220 7.43 -12.44 12.58
N GLU A 221 6.14 -12.08 12.43
CA GLU A 221 5.04 -13.00 12.76
C GLU A 221 5.03 -14.26 11.86
N MET A 222 5.37 -14.09 10.57
CA MET A 222 5.53 -15.23 9.65
C MET A 222 6.66 -16.16 10.07
N LEU A 223 7.83 -15.61 10.39
CA LEU A 223 9.01 -16.36 10.83
C LEU A 223 8.76 -17.07 12.16
N ALA A 224 8.06 -16.42 13.09
CA ALA A 224 7.72 -17.00 14.40
C ALA A 224 6.92 -18.30 14.29
N ARG A 225 6.10 -18.49 13.24
CA ARG A 225 5.42 -19.77 12.99
C ARG A 225 6.37 -20.94 12.68
N LYS A 226 7.60 -20.65 12.29
CA LYS A 226 8.67 -21.65 12.09
C LYS A 226 9.72 -21.64 13.22
N SER A 227 9.42 -20.97 14.33
CA SER A 227 10.36 -20.74 15.44
C SER A 227 11.63 -20.00 15.00
N GLU A 228 11.49 -19.14 14.02
CA GLU A 228 12.54 -18.28 13.46
C GLU A 228 12.24 -16.81 13.75
N GLY A 229 13.20 -15.92 13.50
CA GLY A 229 13.07 -14.48 13.66
C GLY A 229 14.11 -13.73 12.85
N PHE A 230 14.24 -12.42 13.08
CA PHE A 230 15.22 -11.58 12.39
C PHE A 230 16.64 -11.70 12.95
N GLU A 231 16.80 -12.08 14.22
CA GLU A 231 18.09 -12.12 14.91
C GLU A 231 19.13 -12.93 14.12
N GLY A 232 20.23 -12.29 13.76
CA GLY A 232 21.35 -12.88 13.01
C GLY A 232 21.06 -13.18 11.53
N LYS A 233 19.84 -12.99 11.03
CA LYS A 233 19.45 -13.30 9.64
C LYS A 233 19.98 -12.26 8.66
N ARG A 234 20.28 -12.70 7.46
CA ARG A 234 20.66 -11.88 6.31
C ARG A 234 19.40 -11.37 5.61
N VAL A 235 19.26 -10.06 5.51
CA VAL A 235 18.09 -9.40 4.91
C VAL A 235 18.49 -8.66 3.64
N SER A 236 17.92 -9.05 2.50
CA SER A 236 17.99 -8.30 1.25
C SER A 236 16.79 -7.39 1.11
N ILE A 237 17.05 -6.12 0.86
CA ILE A 237 16.01 -5.10 0.64
C ILE A 237 16.25 -4.44 -0.72
N SER A 238 15.21 -4.38 -1.56
CA SER A 238 15.24 -3.54 -2.77
C SER A 238 14.73 -2.14 -2.46
N GLY A 239 15.19 -1.18 -3.28
CA GLY A 239 14.87 0.21 -3.08
C GLY A 239 15.79 0.92 -2.09
N SER A 240 15.67 2.23 -2.04
CA SER A 240 16.32 3.14 -1.09
C SER A 240 15.41 4.34 -0.79
N GLY A 241 14.12 4.19 -1.08
CA GLY A 241 13.07 5.14 -0.71
C GLY A 241 12.56 4.90 0.71
N ASN A 242 11.51 5.61 1.08
CA ASN A 242 10.94 5.61 2.43
C ASN A 242 10.71 4.20 3.00
N VAL A 243 10.03 3.33 2.25
CA VAL A 243 9.70 1.97 2.73
C VAL A 243 10.97 1.15 2.99
N ALA A 244 11.92 1.16 2.04
CA ALA A 244 13.18 0.42 2.16
C ALA A 244 14.04 0.94 3.33
N GLN A 245 14.12 2.24 3.52
CA GLN A 245 14.88 2.88 4.61
C GLN A 245 14.39 2.43 5.98
N TYR A 246 13.08 2.50 6.21
CA TYR A 246 12.51 2.14 7.51
C TYR A 246 12.37 0.63 7.71
N ALA A 247 12.20 -0.16 6.63
CA ALA A 247 12.34 -1.61 6.72
C ALA A 247 13.77 -2.03 7.14
N ALA A 248 14.79 -1.36 6.60
CA ALA A 248 16.18 -1.59 7.00
C ALA A 248 16.43 -1.19 8.46
N GLU A 249 15.96 -0.02 8.88
CA GLU A 249 16.10 0.44 10.26
C GLU A 249 15.47 -0.55 11.25
N LYS A 250 14.22 -0.98 11.00
CA LYS A 250 13.52 -1.92 11.89
C LYS A 250 14.15 -3.32 11.86
N ALA A 251 14.59 -3.79 10.70
CA ALA A 251 15.29 -5.07 10.61
C ALA A 251 16.60 -5.07 11.42
N LEU A 252 17.37 -3.97 11.39
CA LEU A 252 18.56 -3.80 12.24
C LEU A 252 18.22 -3.80 13.75
N GLU A 253 17.15 -3.09 14.12
CA GLU A 253 16.65 -3.06 15.51
C GLU A 253 16.25 -4.45 16.01
N MET A 254 15.74 -5.31 15.12
CA MET A 254 15.40 -6.71 15.39
C MET A 254 16.63 -7.67 15.33
N GLY A 255 17.85 -7.17 15.21
CA GLY A 255 19.08 -7.94 15.23
C GLY A 255 19.49 -8.56 13.90
N ALA A 256 18.87 -8.17 12.79
CA ALA A 256 19.23 -8.68 11.47
C ALA A 256 20.48 -8.00 10.88
N LYS A 257 21.05 -8.63 9.85
CA LYS A 257 22.09 -8.08 8.99
C LYS A 257 21.48 -7.63 7.67
N VAL A 258 21.24 -6.34 7.51
CA VAL A 258 20.77 -5.77 6.24
C VAL A 258 21.93 -5.73 5.26
N ILE A 259 21.90 -6.60 4.25
CA ILE A 259 23.03 -6.82 3.34
C ILE A 259 22.88 -6.09 2.01
N THR A 260 21.69 -5.65 1.63
CA THR A 260 21.48 -4.89 0.38
C THR A 260 20.54 -3.72 0.56
N LEU A 261 20.75 -2.69 -0.24
CA LEU A 261 19.78 -1.68 -0.65
C LEU A 261 19.96 -1.45 -2.15
N SER A 262 18.93 -1.01 -2.87
CA SER A 262 19.05 -0.76 -4.31
C SER A 262 18.40 0.56 -4.75
N ASP A 263 18.82 1.08 -5.89
CA ASP A 263 18.11 2.13 -6.60
C ASP A 263 18.09 1.83 -8.12
N SER A 264 17.58 2.76 -8.92
CA SER A 264 17.52 2.56 -10.38
C SER A 264 18.90 2.42 -11.07
N GLY A 265 20.00 2.68 -10.37
CA GLY A 265 21.37 2.50 -10.86
C GLY A 265 21.94 1.12 -10.58
N GLY A 266 21.38 0.39 -9.60
CA GLY A 266 21.88 -0.93 -9.21
C GLY A 266 21.73 -1.22 -7.71
N THR A 267 22.49 -2.21 -7.24
CA THR A 267 22.42 -2.72 -5.86
C THR A 267 23.70 -2.44 -5.09
N LEU A 268 23.54 -1.82 -3.92
CA LEU A 268 24.55 -1.71 -2.87
C LEU A 268 24.59 -3.03 -2.10
N VAL A 269 25.76 -3.63 -1.92
CA VAL A 269 25.96 -4.88 -1.18
C VAL A 269 26.98 -4.67 -0.07
N HIS A 270 26.63 -5.10 1.13
CA HIS A 270 27.54 -5.19 2.27
C HIS A 270 27.37 -6.54 3.00
N GLU A 271 28.23 -7.49 2.69
CA GLU A 271 28.13 -8.87 3.18
C GLU A 271 28.15 -8.98 4.72
N ALA A 272 28.85 -8.08 5.42
CA ALA A 272 28.87 -8.04 6.88
C ALA A 272 27.59 -7.44 7.50
N GLY A 273 26.74 -6.82 6.67
CA GLY A 273 25.56 -6.04 7.06
C GLY A 273 25.86 -4.56 7.24
N LEU A 274 24.92 -3.72 6.81
CA LEU A 274 24.96 -2.26 7.02
C LEU A 274 24.82 -1.94 8.51
N SER A 275 25.59 -0.98 9.01
CA SER A 275 25.39 -0.45 10.36
C SER A 275 24.20 0.54 10.38
N ARG A 276 23.71 0.88 11.57
CA ARG A 276 22.66 1.90 11.75
C ARG A 276 23.11 3.24 11.19
N GLU A 277 24.36 3.64 11.44
CA GLU A 277 24.95 4.89 10.95
C GLU A 277 24.99 4.92 9.42
N GLN A 278 25.30 3.78 8.78
CA GLN A 278 25.29 3.68 7.32
C GLN A 278 23.87 3.80 6.76
N VAL A 279 22.85 3.21 7.40
CA VAL A 279 21.45 3.37 6.99
C VAL A 279 21.00 4.81 7.14
N LEU A 280 21.32 5.48 8.24
CA LEU A 280 21.04 6.92 8.44
C LEU A 280 21.76 7.79 7.40
N ALA A 281 22.99 7.45 7.04
CA ALA A 281 23.72 8.17 5.98
C ALA A 281 23.10 7.94 4.59
N VAL A 282 22.53 6.76 4.32
CA VAL A 282 21.72 6.52 3.11
C VAL A 282 20.45 7.36 3.14
N MET A 283 19.76 7.47 4.28
CA MET A 283 18.59 8.34 4.42
C MET A 283 18.93 9.80 4.10
N GLU A 284 20.01 10.33 4.68
CA GLU A 284 20.50 11.68 4.39
C GLU A 284 20.83 11.86 2.90
N LEU A 285 21.57 10.91 2.32
CA LEU A 285 21.91 10.93 0.89
C LEU A 285 20.67 11.00 -0.01
N LYS A 286 19.66 10.17 0.29
CA LYS A 286 18.46 10.03 -0.59
C LYS A 286 17.48 11.17 -0.37
N ASN A 287 17.22 11.54 0.88
CA ASN A 287 16.13 12.44 1.23
C ASN A 287 16.53 13.93 1.14
N VAL A 288 17.79 14.24 1.45
CA VAL A 288 18.31 15.62 1.47
C VAL A 288 19.17 15.90 0.23
N GLN A 289 20.19 15.09 0.01
CA GLN A 289 21.16 15.31 -1.07
C GLN A 289 20.66 14.83 -2.44
N ARG A 290 19.61 13.99 -2.49
CA ARG A 290 19.06 13.35 -3.71
C ARG A 290 20.12 12.58 -4.50
N GLY A 291 21.11 12.02 -3.81
CA GLY A 291 22.26 11.30 -4.37
C GLY A 291 21.94 9.87 -4.79
N ARG A 292 22.96 9.18 -5.31
CA ARG A 292 22.87 7.79 -5.78
C ARG A 292 23.60 6.84 -4.85
N LEU A 293 23.12 5.58 -4.77
CA LEU A 293 23.78 4.54 -3.94
C LEU A 293 25.18 4.20 -4.47
N ALA A 294 25.44 4.35 -5.78
CA ALA A 294 26.77 4.19 -6.34
C ALA A 294 27.78 5.14 -5.70
N ASP A 295 27.40 6.41 -5.49
CA ASP A 295 28.28 7.42 -4.87
C ASP A 295 28.51 7.10 -3.38
N PHE A 296 27.48 6.57 -2.71
CA PHE A 296 27.59 6.11 -1.32
C PHE A 296 28.56 4.93 -1.21
N ALA A 297 28.41 3.92 -2.06
CA ALA A 297 29.27 2.75 -2.10
C ALA A 297 30.74 3.14 -2.30
N ALA A 298 31.02 4.03 -3.25
CA ALA A 298 32.38 4.52 -3.52
C ALA A 298 32.98 5.24 -2.32
N ARG A 299 32.22 6.08 -1.63
CA ARG A 299 32.68 6.82 -0.44
C ARG A 299 32.96 5.94 0.77
N HIS A 300 32.23 4.84 0.91
CA HIS A 300 32.32 3.93 2.05
C HIS A 300 33.08 2.63 1.78
N GLY A 301 33.66 2.48 0.59
CA GLY A 301 34.39 1.26 0.19
C GLY A 301 33.51 0.02 0.13
N LEU A 302 32.22 0.19 -0.19
CA LEU A 302 31.25 -0.91 -0.30
C LEU A 302 31.09 -1.38 -1.76
N THR A 303 30.60 -2.57 -1.95
CA THR A 303 30.34 -3.13 -3.27
C THR A 303 29.08 -2.52 -3.86
N PHE A 304 29.17 -2.09 -5.12
CA PHE A 304 28.00 -1.68 -5.90
C PHE A 304 27.92 -2.51 -7.18
N LEU A 305 26.77 -3.05 -7.47
CA LEU A 305 26.48 -3.89 -8.65
C LEU A 305 25.60 -3.09 -9.63
N PRO A 306 26.20 -2.47 -10.66
CA PRO A 306 25.45 -1.64 -11.59
C PRO A 306 24.37 -2.42 -12.33
N GLY A 307 23.19 -1.83 -12.52
CA GLY A 307 22.08 -2.41 -13.26
C GLY A 307 21.49 -3.69 -12.66
N SER A 308 21.95 -4.12 -11.50
CA SER A 308 21.59 -5.40 -10.89
C SER A 308 20.49 -5.22 -9.82
N ARG A 309 19.57 -6.18 -9.76
CA ARG A 309 18.62 -6.31 -8.65
C ARG A 309 19.24 -7.11 -7.50
N PRO A 310 18.76 -7.01 -6.24
CA PRO A 310 19.41 -7.65 -5.09
C PRO A 310 19.18 -9.17 -4.99
N TRP A 311 18.31 -9.76 -5.80
CA TRP A 311 17.76 -11.09 -5.59
C TRP A 311 18.71 -12.25 -5.82
N HIS A 312 19.85 -12.02 -6.46
CA HIS A 312 20.92 -13.02 -6.61
C HIS A 312 21.87 -13.09 -5.40
N VAL A 313 21.82 -12.12 -4.50
CA VAL A 313 22.60 -12.13 -3.25
C VAL A 313 21.97 -13.10 -2.26
N LYS A 314 22.77 -14.02 -1.72
CA LYS A 314 22.26 -15.02 -0.77
C LYS A 314 21.69 -14.35 0.47
N THR A 315 20.45 -14.64 0.80
CA THR A 315 19.70 -14.01 1.89
C THR A 315 18.74 -14.99 2.55
N ASP A 316 18.41 -14.75 3.82
CA ASP A 316 17.41 -15.51 4.56
C ASP A 316 16.01 -14.85 4.42
N ILE A 317 15.97 -13.53 4.34
CA ILE A 317 14.75 -12.74 4.25
C ILE A 317 14.88 -11.75 3.08
N ALA A 318 13.88 -11.70 2.21
CA ALA A 318 13.81 -10.75 1.11
C ALA A 318 12.63 -9.79 1.31
N LEU A 319 12.90 -8.49 1.26
CA LEU A 319 11.90 -7.43 1.40
C LEU A 319 11.87 -6.57 0.13
N PRO A 320 11.00 -6.89 -0.84
CA PRO A 320 10.84 -6.10 -2.05
C PRO A 320 10.14 -4.76 -1.74
N CYS A 321 10.91 -3.66 -1.73
CA CYS A 321 10.46 -2.34 -1.28
C CYS A 321 10.64 -1.23 -2.34
N ALA A 322 10.94 -1.58 -3.60
CA ALA A 322 11.21 -0.59 -4.65
C ALA A 322 9.97 -0.31 -5.51
N THR A 323 9.72 -1.13 -6.52
CA THR A 323 8.71 -0.86 -7.55
C THR A 323 7.89 -2.08 -7.92
N GLN A 324 6.77 -1.82 -8.59
CA GLN A 324 5.93 -2.87 -9.17
C GLN A 324 6.73 -3.76 -10.14
N ASN A 325 6.48 -5.07 -10.13
CA ASN A 325 7.08 -6.07 -11.01
C ASN A 325 8.62 -6.08 -11.02
N GLU A 326 9.24 -5.75 -9.90
CA GLU A 326 10.70 -5.76 -9.76
C GLU A 326 11.29 -7.15 -9.47
N LEU A 327 10.47 -8.12 -9.11
CA LEU A 327 10.87 -9.49 -8.79
C LEU A 327 10.11 -10.44 -9.71
N ASP A 328 10.82 -11.01 -10.67
CA ASP A 328 10.24 -11.95 -11.65
C ASP A 328 10.43 -13.42 -11.28
N GLY A 329 9.94 -14.34 -12.13
CA GLY A 329 10.02 -15.78 -11.86
C GLY A 329 11.45 -16.30 -11.75
N GLU A 330 12.42 -15.77 -12.49
CA GLU A 330 13.82 -16.19 -12.41
C GLU A 330 14.50 -15.68 -11.13
N ASP A 331 14.19 -14.45 -10.73
CA ASP A 331 14.59 -13.91 -9.43
C ASP A 331 14.07 -14.79 -8.28
N ALA A 332 12.80 -15.19 -8.35
CA ALA A 332 12.16 -16.05 -7.35
C ALA A 332 12.82 -17.44 -7.29
N LYS A 333 13.11 -18.08 -8.43
CA LYS A 333 13.84 -19.35 -8.50
C LYS A 333 15.23 -19.22 -7.87
N THR A 334 15.90 -18.10 -8.11
CA THR A 334 17.21 -17.81 -7.54
C THR A 334 17.15 -17.66 -6.03
N LEU A 335 16.19 -16.90 -5.48
CA LEU A 335 15.98 -16.76 -4.05
C LEU A 335 15.66 -18.09 -3.37
N VAL A 336 14.78 -18.90 -3.95
CA VAL A 336 14.45 -20.25 -3.46
C VAL A 336 15.68 -21.17 -3.46
N LYS A 337 16.44 -21.20 -4.56
CA LYS A 337 17.68 -21.96 -4.67
C LYS A 337 18.71 -21.55 -3.61
N ASN A 338 18.76 -20.26 -3.28
CA ASN A 338 19.65 -19.71 -2.26
C ASN A 338 19.16 -19.95 -0.81
N GLY A 339 17.97 -20.53 -0.65
CA GLY A 339 17.41 -20.92 0.64
C GLY A 339 16.68 -19.81 1.38
N VAL A 340 16.06 -18.86 0.66
CA VAL A 340 15.24 -17.80 1.28
C VAL A 340 14.11 -18.41 2.13
N LEU A 341 13.96 -17.95 3.36
CA LEU A 341 12.95 -18.42 4.29
C LEU A 341 11.64 -17.63 4.15
N CYS A 342 11.77 -16.32 3.97
CA CYS A 342 10.66 -15.37 3.98
C CYS A 342 10.82 -14.30 2.92
N VAL A 343 9.72 -14.02 2.20
CA VAL A 343 9.59 -12.90 1.27
C VAL A 343 8.36 -12.09 1.71
N ALA A 344 8.53 -10.83 2.11
CA ALA A 344 7.45 -9.95 2.52
C ALA A 344 7.48 -8.64 1.72
N GLU A 345 6.43 -8.38 0.97
CA GLU A 345 6.36 -7.25 0.06
C GLU A 345 6.16 -5.91 0.77
N GLY A 346 7.09 -4.98 0.57
CA GLY A 346 6.96 -3.60 1.03
C GLY A 346 6.37 -2.66 -0.04
N ALA A 347 6.69 -2.90 -1.31
CA ALA A 347 6.07 -2.21 -2.44
C ALA A 347 4.66 -2.77 -2.75
N ASN A 348 3.92 -2.09 -3.61
CA ASN A 348 2.66 -2.61 -4.14
C ASN A 348 2.96 -3.49 -5.36
N MET A 349 2.59 -4.78 -5.28
CA MET A 349 2.78 -5.79 -6.33
C MET A 349 4.22 -5.83 -6.90
N PRO A 350 5.26 -5.96 -6.08
CA PRO A 350 6.63 -6.01 -6.59
C PRO A 350 6.96 -7.35 -7.25
N SER A 351 6.28 -8.44 -6.86
CA SER A 351 6.46 -9.76 -7.45
C SER A 351 5.48 -9.99 -8.60
N THR A 352 5.97 -10.57 -9.69
CA THR A 352 5.09 -11.06 -10.77
C THR A 352 4.30 -12.29 -10.33
N LEU A 353 3.19 -12.60 -10.99
CA LEU A 353 2.40 -13.80 -10.67
C LEU A 353 3.25 -15.08 -10.76
N GLU A 354 4.12 -15.17 -11.76
CA GLU A 354 5.06 -16.29 -11.89
C GLU A 354 5.98 -16.41 -10.67
N ALA A 355 6.49 -15.30 -10.14
CA ALA A 355 7.32 -15.30 -8.93
C ALA A 355 6.53 -15.78 -7.71
N VAL A 356 5.29 -15.33 -7.57
CA VAL A 356 4.38 -15.77 -6.49
C VAL A 356 4.18 -17.28 -6.55
N ASP A 357 3.89 -17.84 -7.73
CA ASP A 357 3.70 -19.27 -7.93
C ASP A 357 4.95 -20.08 -7.54
N VAL A 358 6.14 -19.57 -7.88
CA VAL A 358 7.43 -20.19 -7.49
C VAL A 358 7.59 -20.23 -5.96
N PHE A 359 7.29 -19.14 -5.26
CA PHE A 359 7.39 -19.10 -3.79
C PHE A 359 6.38 -20.04 -3.12
N LEU A 360 5.13 -20.04 -3.60
CA LEU A 360 4.09 -20.92 -3.05
C LEU A 360 4.42 -22.40 -3.29
N ALA A 361 4.88 -22.76 -4.49
CA ALA A 361 5.28 -24.13 -4.82
C ALA A 361 6.48 -24.62 -3.99
N ALA A 362 7.41 -23.71 -3.67
CA ALA A 362 8.59 -24.03 -2.84
C ALA A 362 8.28 -24.07 -1.32
N GLY A 363 7.08 -23.66 -0.89
CA GLY A 363 6.74 -23.55 0.53
C GLY A 363 7.49 -22.43 1.27
N THR A 364 8.01 -21.46 0.52
CA THR A 364 8.58 -20.23 1.07
C THR A 364 7.49 -19.41 1.76
N LEU A 365 7.78 -18.81 2.91
CA LEU A 365 6.88 -17.87 3.55
C LEU A 365 6.77 -16.62 2.66
N TYR A 366 5.67 -16.46 1.95
CA TYR A 366 5.44 -15.34 1.05
C TYR A 366 4.23 -14.51 1.49
N ALA A 367 4.41 -13.20 1.66
CA ALA A 367 3.34 -12.26 2.02
C ALA A 367 3.11 -11.24 0.92
N PRO A 368 1.85 -11.08 0.43
CA PRO A 368 1.51 -10.06 -0.54
C PRO A 368 1.50 -8.67 0.10
N GLY A 369 1.83 -7.63 -0.68
CA GLY A 369 1.93 -6.26 -0.22
C GLY A 369 0.68 -5.73 0.48
N LYS A 370 -0.52 -6.13 0.02
CA LYS A 370 -1.78 -5.69 0.66
C LYS A 370 -1.88 -6.07 2.15
N ALA A 371 -1.18 -7.13 2.58
CA ALA A 371 -1.10 -7.51 3.99
C ALA A 371 0.16 -6.95 4.65
N SER A 372 1.35 -7.24 4.10
CA SER A 372 2.63 -6.89 4.74
C SER A 372 2.91 -5.38 4.76
N ASN A 373 2.51 -4.62 3.73
CA ASN A 373 2.73 -3.17 3.70
C ASN A 373 1.55 -2.33 4.23
N ALA A 374 0.57 -2.96 4.89
CA ALA A 374 -0.60 -2.27 5.42
C ALA A 374 -0.29 -1.28 6.56
N GLY A 375 0.93 -1.29 7.10
CA GLY A 375 1.34 -0.39 8.17
C GLY A 375 1.11 1.09 7.87
N GLY A 376 1.37 1.52 6.64
CA GLY A 376 1.15 2.90 6.23
C GLY A 376 -0.31 3.34 6.30
N VAL A 377 -1.26 2.51 5.84
CA VAL A 377 -2.68 2.83 5.95
C VAL A 377 -3.20 2.62 7.38
N ALA A 378 -2.66 1.66 8.12
CA ALA A 378 -2.98 1.48 9.54
C ALA A 378 -2.64 2.75 10.33
N THR A 379 -1.44 3.29 10.18
CA THR A 379 -1.06 4.55 10.85
C THR A 379 -1.86 5.75 10.34
N SER A 380 -2.30 5.75 9.08
CA SER A 380 -3.27 6.76 8.62
C SER A 380 -4.60 6.67 9.36
N GLY A 381 -5.10 5.47 9.65
CA GLY A 381 -6.28 5.27 10.50
C GLY A 381 -6.06 5.71 11.95
N LEU A 382 -4.86 5.45 12.51
CA LEU A 382 -4.47 5.97 13.82
C LEU A 382 -4.40 7.50 13.84
N GLU A 383 -3.93 8.15 12.75
CA GLU A 383 -3.98 9.60 12.60
C GLU A 383 -5.42 10.12 12.60
N MET A 384 -6.35 9.44 11.91
CA MET A 384 -7.78 9.78 11.97
C MET A 384 -8.32 9.69 13.40
N SER A 385 -7.97 8.64 14.15
CA SER A 385 -8.39 8.47 15.55
C SER A 385 -7.86 9.58 16.45
N GLN A 386 -6.58 9.93 16.34
CA GLN A 386 -5.98 11.05 17.07
C GLN A 386 -6.69 12.37 16.74
N ASN A 387 -6.99 12.61 15.46
CA ASN A 387 -7.68 13.81 15.01
C ASN A 387 -9.13 13.89 15.53
N ALA A 388 -9.85 12.77 15.56
CA ALA A 388 -11.21 12.71 16.09
C ALA A 388 -11.25 12.99 17.61
N MET A 389 -10.27 12.48 18.34
CA MET A 389 -10.12 12.74 19.78
C MET A 389 -9.52 14.12 20.09
N ARG A 390 -8.92 14.81 19.11
CA ARG A 390 -8.12 16.03 19.26
C ARG A 390 -6.93 15.87 20.21
N LEU A 391 -6.33 14.68 20.21
CA LEU A 391 -5.14 14.32 20.99
C LEU A 391 -4.06 13.80 20.06
N GLY A 392 -2.79 14.04 20.42
CA GLY A 392 -1.62 13.40 19.81
C GLY A 392 -1.11 12.27 20.69
N TRP A 393 -0.68 11.17 20.07
CA TRP A 393 0.01 10.08 20.75
C TRP A 393 1.52 10.21 20.58
N THR A 394 2.26 9.66 21.54
CA THR A 394 3.70 9.51 21.45
C THR A 394 4.09 8.53 20.34
N ALA A 395 5.34 8.60 19.88
CA ALA A 395 5.85 7.64 18.90
C ALA A 395 5.71 6.19 19.38
N GLN A 396 5.96 5.95 20.67
CA GLN A 396 5.82 4.62 21.28
C GLN A 396 4.36 4.14 21.25
N GLU A 397 3.39 4.96 21.63
CA GLU A 397 1.96 4.58 21.58
C GLU A 397 1.49 4.27 20.16
N VAL A 398 1.98 5.01 19.15
CA VAL A 398 1.65 4.73 17.75
C VAL A 398 2.31 3.44 17.28
N ASP A 399 3.57 3.19 17.62
CA ASP A 399 4.31 1.99 17.25
C ASP A 399 3.71 0.71 17.88
N GLU A 400 3.37 0.76 19.16
CA GLU A 400 2.69 -0.36 19.86
C GLU A 400 1.35 -0.71 19.19
N ARG A 401 0.55 0.29 18.81
CA ARG A 401 -0.71 0.08 18.08
C ARG A 401 -0.48 -0.44 16.68
N LEU A 402 0.53 0.09 15.98
CA LEU A 402 0.92 -0.40 14.64
C LEU A 402 1.32 -1.87 14.71
N HIS A 403 2.17 -2.24 15.67
CA HIS A 403 2.59 -3.63 15.86
C HIS A 403 1.40 -4.56 16.14
N ALA A 404 0.49 -4.15 17.04
CA ALA A 404 -0.72 -4.91 17.32
C ALA A 404 -1.59 -5.11 16.07
N ILE A 405 -1.79 -4.06 15.27
CA ILE A 405 -2.56 -4.14 14.01
C ILE A 405 -1.87 -5.10 13.02
N MET A 406 -0.55 -5.02 12.85
CA MET A 406 0.16 -5.92 11.94
C MET A 406 0.07 -7.37 12.37
N LYS A 407 0.10 -7.64 13.68
CA LYS A 407 -0.13 -8.97 14.25
C LYS A 407 -1.55 -9.46 13.99
N ASP A 408 -2.56 -8.62 14.16
CA ASP A 408 -3.96 -8.96 13.85
C ASP A 408 -4.15 -9.26 12.36
N ILE A 409 -3.54 -8.47 11.47
CA ILE A 409 -3.55 -8.75 10.02
C ILE A 409 -2.96 -10.12 9.75
N HIS A 410 -1.79 -10.43 10.32
CA HIS A 410 -1.14 -11.72 10.16
C HIS A 410 -2.05 -12.87 10.65
N GLN A 411 -2.63 -12.75 11.85
CA GLN A 411 -3.53 -13.78 12.41
C GLN A 411 -4.75 -14.02 11.51
N ASN A 412 -5.35 -12.95 10.97
CA ASN A 412 -6.46 -13.05 10.04
C ASN A 412 -6.05 -13.72 8.72
N CYS A 413 -4.87 -13.41 8.19
CA CYS A 413 -4.33 -14.11 7.01
C CYS A 413 -4.11 -15.60 7.28
N VAL A 414 -3.60 -15.96 8.46
CA VAL A 414 -3.43 -17.36 8.88
C VAL A 414 -4.77 -18.06 8.96
N ARG A 415 -5.75 -17.45 9.66
CA ARG A 415 -7.09 -18.03 9.86
C ARG A 415 -7.76 -18.49 8.56
N TYR A 416 -7.58 -17.75 7.48
CA TYR A 416 -8.20 -18.05 6.18
C TYR A 416 -7.26 -18.67 5.15
N GLY A 417 -5.95 -18.61 5.37
CA GLY A 417 -4.95 -19.14 4.45
C GLY A 417 -4.27 -20.44 4.89
N GLU A 418 -4.58 -20.92 6.11
CA GLU A 418 -3.93 -22.12 6.65
C GLU A 418 -4.28 -23.38 5.85
N ARG A 419 -3.27 -24.16 5.55
CA ARG A 419 -3.30 -25.40 4.78
C ARG A 419 -2.89 -26.59 5.67
N ALA A 420 -2.96 -27.79 5.10
CA ALA A 420 -2.47 -28.99 5.77
C ALA A 420 -1.02 -28.79 6.26
N GLN A 421 -0.67 -29.42 7.39
CA GLN A 421 0.64 -29.37 8.01
C GLN A 421 1.12 -27.98 8.45
N GLY A 422 0.19 -27.02 8.66
CA GLY A 422 0.53 -25.69 9.17
C GLY A 422 1.13 -24.72 8.14
N ALA A 423 1.17 -25.09 6.86
CA ALA A 423 1.53 -24.16 5.79
C ALA A 423 0.45 -23.08 5.64
N VAL A 424 0.84 -21.87 5.24
CA VAL A 424 -0.09 -20.76 5.06
C VAL A 424 0.07 -20.15 3.68
N ASN A 425 -1.04 -20.09 2.94
CA ASN A 425 -1.13 -19.27 1.74
C ASN A 425 -1.62 -17.86 2.14
N TYR A 426 -0.67 -16.95 2.37
CA TYR A 426 -0.98 -15.58 2.79
C TYR A 426 -1.68 -14.76 1.70
N VAL A 427 -1.56 -15.12 0.42
CA VAL A 427 -2.28 -14.45 -0.69
C VAL A 427 -3.77 -14.71 -0.57
N GLU A 428 -4.17 -15.99 -0.49
CA GLU A 428 -5.57 -16.36 -0.26
C GLU A 428 -6.07 -15.84 1.09
N GLY A 429 -5.26 -16.02 2.15
CA GLY A 429 -5.58 -15.58 3.49
C GLY A 429 -5.92 -14.08 3.55
N ALA A 430 -5.11 -13.24 2.91
CA ALA A 430 -5.33 -11.80 2.85
C ALA A 430 -6.60 -11.44 2.06
N ASN A 431 -6.81 -12.08 0.90
CA ASN A 431 -7.98 -11.81 0.07
C ASN A 431 -9.27 -12.24 0.78
N ILE A 432 -9.30 -13.44 1.36
CA ILE A 432 -10.49 -13.94 2.07
C ILE A 432 -10.76 -13.14 3.35
N ALA A 433 -9.74 -12.85 4.16
CA ALA A 433 -9.90 -12.06 5.39
C ALA A 433 -10.45 -10.66 5.12
N GLY A 434 -9.89 -9.95 4.12
CA GLY A 434 -10.40 -8.65 3.70
C GLY A 434 -11.81 -8.72 3.16
N PHE A 435 -12.10 -9.73 2.33
CA PHE A 435 -13.42 -9.97 1.80
C PHE A 435 -14.46 -10.23 2.90
N VAL A 436 -14.21 -11.17 3.79
CA VAL A 436 -15.17 -11.57 4.84
C VAL A 436 -15.57 -10.38 5.70
N LYS A 437 -14.59 -9.56 6.17
CA LYS A 437 -14.91 -8.39 6.96
C LYS A 437 -15.77 -7.38 6.22
N LEU A 438 -15.47 -7.13 4.93
CA LEU A 438 -16.24 -6.21 4.10
C LEU A 438 -17.63 -6.76 3.80
N ALA A 439 -17.70 -8.05 3.40
CA ALA A 439 -18.94 -8.72 3.05
C ALA A 439 -19.91 -8.86 4.24
N ASP A 440 -19.40 -9.22 5.43
CA ASP A 440 -20.20 -9.29 6.65
C ASP A 440 -20.81 -7.94 7.00
N ALA A 441 -20.03 -6.86 6.87
CA ALA A 441 -20.54 -5.50 7.09
C ALA A 441 -21.64 -5.14 6.07
N MET A 442 -21.45 -5.50 4.79
CA MET A 442 -22.43 -5.25 3.73
C MET A 442 -23.72 -6.06 3.94
N LEU A 443 -23.61 -7.32 4.37
CA LEU A 443 -24.77 -8.17 4.66
C LEU A 443 -25.53 -7.66 5.88
N ALA A 444 -24.83 -7.29 6.96
CA ALA A 444 -25.44 -6.78 8.17
C ALA A 444 -26.20 -5.46 7.97
N GLN A 445 -25.75 -4.61 7.05
CA GLN A 445 -26.38 -3.32 6.72
C GLN A 445 -27.50 -3.45 5.65
N GLY A 446 -27.61 -4.61 4.99
CA GLY A 446 -28.60 -4.87 3.97
C GLY A 446 -28.26 -4.22 2.61
N VAL A 447 -29.30 -3.88 1.86
CA VAL A 447 -29.17 -3.25 0.53
C VAL A 447 -29.41 -1.75 0.69
N VAL A 448 -28.31 -0.99 0.72
CA VAL A 448 -28.27 0.47 0.89
C VAL A 448 -27.54 1.13 -0.25
#